data_e01e7a5322b202f102b265f2a4b40f81
#
_entry.id   e01e7a5322b202f102b265f2a4b40f81
#
_cell.length_a   1.000
_cell.length_b   1.000
_cell.length_c   1.000
_cell.angle_alpha   90.00
_cell.angle_beta   90.00
_cell.angle_gamma   90.00
#
_symmetry.space_group_name_H-M   'P 1'
#
loop_
_entity.id
_entity.type
_entity.pdbx_description
1 polymer ?
#
loop_
_entity_poly.entity_id
_entity_poly.type
_entity_poly.pdbx_seq_one_letter_code
_entity_poly.pdbx_strand_id
1 'polypeptide(L)'
;MKKLWILAFAAVAVLFSGCKGMLDEEVYGQPTPEELLDNEENVAMVVGQAYSEVKWLHDHWGYWGINTISSDECVNPVRNPGSDWNDDGYWKGFNNHSWTANDMSFEFVWQYSNAGAVLCNKILSQLNGIKDAMNPELYARFTGELKVLRCYYYYTLFDAFGRIPYQEDYSADRVPQSDTWVVWNKLVTTLEAEAPNLPVITDDNRAINYGRCSQGMAYTLLARLYLNAPSFGVTPSNCGIADIKAENDFYQKALDACKKVIDSKSYIIEDDFFANFKINNEMSRENIFVIVEDGNASFDYRDVAGKLSNKLRITMLTLNYTHQKCWGLKEKPWNGFCAPKDFLERYEYGVDLRGPCDSTKGTHACDGWGWFLGPVYKDEISMDTLVMDDKGNLRACMRSVVTSLDNATHNDGARLLKYEVAKNGVNKYCDNDFVLFRYADVLYMAYEAAYRLGDSYAATLLADADFQKIRTRAGVPAYSSLDLDELLDERGREFAWEMVRRRDLIRFNKYSKGSWDFKPVAADNHWDWFPIPRKMIETSGGLWTQNPGYETDM
;
A
#
# COMPACT_ATOMS: atom_id res chain seq x y z
N MET A 1 72.90 -40.86 7.58
CA MET A 1 71.85 -40.34 6.68
C MET A 1 70.53 -41.14 6.74
N LYS A 2 70.48 -42.45 6.86
CA LYS A 2 69.22 -43.23 6.94
C LYS A 2 68.39 -43.00 8.19
N LYS A 3 68.96 -42.64 9.32
CA LYS A 3 68.20 -42.35 10.58
C LYS A 3 67.54 -40.96 10.60
N LEU A 4 68.04 -40.03 9.82
CA LEU A 4 67.44 -38.69 9.72
C LEU A 4 66.15 -38.68 8.89
N TRP A 5 66.08 -39.53 7.88
CA TRP A 5 64.87 -39.66 7.03
C TRP A 5 63.69 -40.37 7.74
N ILE A 6 63.98 -41.29 8.66
CA ILE A 6 62.96 -41.98 9.46
C ILE A 6 62.31 -41.01 10.47
N LEU A 7 63.11 -40.12 11.08
CA LEU A 7 62.59 -39.07 11.98
C LEU A 7 61.78 -38.01 11.25
N ALA A 8 62.18 -37.63 10.02
CA ALA A 8 61.40 -36.71 9.19
C ALA A 8 60.05 -37.31 8.73
N PHE A 9 60.02 -38.61 8.41
CA PHE A 9 58.76 -39.31 8.03
C PHE A 9 57.83 -39.53 9.21
N ALA A 10 58.33 -39.80 10.40
CA ALA A 10 57.54 -39.89 11.63
C ALA A 10 56.98 -38.50 12.05
N ALA A 11 57.71 -37.42 11.87
CA ALA A 11 57.24 -36.06 12.15
C ALA A 11 56.12 -35.60 11.17
N VAL A 12 56.20 -36.03 9.90
CA VAL A 12 55.14 -35.73 8.90
C VAL A 12 53.88 -36.59 9.15
N ALA A 13 54.03 -37.84 9.60
CA ALA A 13 52.89 -38.71 9.92
C ALA A 13 52.10 -38.24 11.17
N VAL A 14 52.76 -37.58 12.14
CA VAL A 14 52.08 -36.99 13.31
C VAL A 14 51.37 -35.71 12.99
N LEU A 15 51.76 -35.00 11.90
CA LEU A 15 51.06 -33.81 11.43
C LEU A 15 49.76 -34.11 10.68
N PHE A 16 49.51 -35.34 10.24
CA PHE A 16 48.30 -35.75 9.55
C PHE A 16 47.30 -36.53 10.43
N SER A 17 47.65 -36.84 11.66
CA SER A 17 46.76 -37.59 12.56
C SER A 17 46.05 -36.74 13.64
N GLY A 18 46.17 -35.44 13.58
CA GLY A 18 45.58 -34.59 14.57
C GLY A 18 44.80 -33.44 13.96
N CYS A 19 43.61 -33.69 13.47
CA CYS A 19 42.55 -32.66 13.28
C CYS A 19 41.28 -33.25 12.68
N LYS A 20 40.75 -34.32 13.30
CA LYS A 20 39.38 -34.76 13.03
C LYS A 20 38.39 -34.29 14.09
N GLY A 21 38.58 -33.18 14.67
CA GLY A 21 37.73 -32.58 15.68
C GLY A 21 37.97 -31.08 15.85
N MET A 22 38.99 -30.53 15.16
CA MET A 22 39.34 -29.11 15.26
C MET A 22 38.87 -28.28 14.07
N LEU A 23 38.21 -28.91 13.10
CA LEU A 23 37.61 -28.25 11.93
C LEU A 23 36.11 -28.51 11.83
N ASP A 24 35.52 -29.16 12.80
CA ASP A 24 34.09 -29.05 13.03
C ASP A 24 33.89 -27.67 13.68
N GLU A 25 33.63 -26.68 12.87
CA GLU A 25 33.15 -25.36 13.29
C GLU A 25 31.82 -25.63 13.99
N GLU A 26 31.84 -25.76 15.32
CA GLU A 26 30.64 -25.59 16.11
C GLU A 26 30.27 -24.13 15.93
N VAL A 27 29.33 -23.87 15.03
CA VAL A 27 28.70 -22.56 14.84
C VAL A 27 27.88 -22.32 16.11
N TYR A 28 28.58 -21.85 17.16
CA TYR A 28 27.94 -21.32 18.34
C TYR A 28 27.22 -20.03 17.92
N GLY A 29 25.90 -20.11 17.68
CA GLY A 29 25.08 -18.94 17.59
C GLY A 29 24.13 -18.79 16.44
N GLN A 30 23.98 -19.77 15.53
CA GLN A 30 22.81 -19.83 14.66
C GLN A 30 21.98 -21.06 15.04
N PRO A 31 20.81 -20.86 15.67
CA PRO A 31 19.92 -21.98 15.98
C PRO A 31 19.55 -22.71 14.68
N THR A 32 19.43 -24.02 14.74
CA THR A 32 18.91 -24.79 13.60
C THR A 32 17.50 -24.36 13.25
N PRO A 33 17.01 -24.59 12.02
CA PRO A 33 15.61 -24.29 11.69
C PRO A 33 14.62 -24.94 12.66
N GLU A 34 14.92 -26.14 13.16
CA GLU A 34 14.12 -26.85 14.16
C GLU A 34 14.12 -26.12 15.51
N GLU A 35 15.27 -25.65 15.96
CA GLU A 35 15.39 -24.86 17.20
C GLU A 35 14.75 -23.48 17.09
N LEU A 36 14.80 -22.84 15.91
CA LEU A 36 14.12 -21.58 15.63
C LEU A 36 12.60 -21.70 15.62
N LEU A 37 12.07 -22.87 15.39
CA LEU A 37 10.64 -23.14 15.19
C LEU A 37 10.06 -24.05 16.29
N ASP A 38 10.72 -24.10 17.47
CA ASP A 38 10.35 -24.98 18.59
C ASP A 38 9.14 -24.48 19.40
N ASN A 39 8.81 -23.20 19.28
CA ASN A 39 7.69 -22.57 19.99
C ASN A 39 6.97 -21.50 19.14
N GLU A 40 5.77 -21.11 19.59
CA GLU A 40 4.91 -20.16 18.88
C GLU A 40 5.57 -18.79 18.66
N GLU A 41 6.31 -18.29 19.63
CA GLU A 41 6.96 -16.98 19.56
C GLU A 41 8.04 -16.97 18.47
N ASN A 42 8.86 -18.01 18.43
CA ASN A 42 9.90 -18.17 17.42
C ASN A 42 9.31 -18.32 16.01
N VAL A 43 8.22 -19.09 15.87
CA VAL A 43 7.49 -19.19 14.59
C VAL A 43 6.94 -17.83 14.18
N ALA A 44 6.34 -17.08 15.11
CA ALA A 44 5.81 -15.75 14.84
C ALA A 44 6.91 -14.76 14.38
N MET A 45 8.11 -14.83 14.98
CA MET A 45 9.26 -14.01 14.54
C MET A 45 9.71 -14.34 13.11
N VAL A 46 9.76 -15.64 12.76
CA VAL A 46 10.12 -16.06 11.39
C VAL A 46 9.05 -15.64 10.38
N VAL A 47 7.77 -15.81 10.71
CA VAL A 47 6.64 -15.37 9.88
C VAL A 47 6.64 -13.84 9.75
N GLY A 48 7.00 -13.12 10.80
CA GLY A 48 7.13 -11.66 10.80
C GLY A 48 8.09 -11.13 9.73
N GLN A 49 9.12 -11.90 9.35
CA GLN A 49 10.02 -11.52 8.27
C GLN A 49 9.30 -11.36 6.92
N ALA A 50 8.22 -12.13 6.69
CA ALA A 50 7.45 -12.04 5.45
C ALA A 50 6.76 -10.68 5.25
N TYR A 51 6.58 -9.90 6.32
CA TYR A 51 5.98 -8.56 6.24
C TYR A 51 6.99 -7.45 5.88
N SER A 52 8.29 -7.75 5.88
CA SER A 52 9.31 -6.72 5.66
C SER A 52 9.18 -6.00 4.31
N GLU A 53 8.84 -6.73 3.25
CA GLU A 53 8.74 -6.18 1.90
C GLU A 53 7.48 -5.34 1.68
N VAL A 54 6.43 -5.48 2.52
CA VAL A 54 5.20 -4.66 2.43
C VAL A 54 5.54 -3.17 2.55
N LYS A 55 6.46 -2.83 3.43
CA LYS A 55 6.89 -1.45 3.68
C LYS A 55 7.55 -0.81 2.47
N TRP A 56 8.46 -1.53 1.81
CA TRP A 56 9.14 -1.06 0.60
C TRP A 56 8.20 -0.91 -0.57
N LEU A 57 7.32 -1.89 -0.72
CA LEU A 57 6.32 -1.91 -1.76
C LEU A 57 5.41 -0.66 -1.71
N HIS A 58 5.20 -0.09 -0.51
CA HIS A 58 4.32 1.06 -0.33
C HIS A 58 5.06 2.41 -0.20
N ASP A 59 6.35 2.48 -0.54
CA ASP A 59 7.07 3.74 -0.71
C ASP A 59 6.57 4.53 -1.94
N HIS A 60 6.95 5.80 -2.03
CA HIS A 60 6.58 6.66 -3.18
C HIS A 60 7.17 6.19 -4.51
N TRP A 61 8.27 5.43 -4.51
CA TRP A 61 8.79 4.75 -5.70
C TRP A 61 8.07 3.43 -6.01
N GLY A 62 7.30 2.91 -5.08
CA GLY A 62 6.62 1.62 -5.17
C GLY A 62 5.14 1.74 -5.54
N TYR A 63 4.36 0.79 -5.03
CA TYR A 63 2.95 0.63 -5.35
C TYR A 63 2.09 1.83 -4.94
N TRP A 64 2.39 2.46 -3.77
CA TRP A 64 1.69 3.69 -3.39
C TRP A 64 1.91 4.80 -4.41
N GLY A 65 3.17 5.03 -4.82
CA GLY A 65 3.50 6.10 -5.76
C GLY A 65 2.81 5.94 -7.10
N ILE A 66 2.94 4.77 -7.76
CA ILE A 66 2.35 4.56 -9.08
C ILE A 66 0.82 4.64 -9.06
N ASN A 67 0.15 4.19 -8.00
CA ASN A 67 -1.31 4.26 -7.89
C ASN A 67 -1.80 5.68 -7.63
N THR A 68 -1.15 6.40 -6.72
CA THR A 68 -1.57 7.75 -6.29
C THR A 68 -1.27 8.78 -7.37
N ILE A 69 -0.04 8.80 -7.90
CA ILE A 69 0.43 9.81 -8.86
C ILE A 69 -0.19 9.65 -10.25
N SER A 70 -0.55 8.44 -10.65
CA SER A 70 -1.20 8.21 -11.95
C SER A 70 -2.71 8.42 -11.93
N SER A 71 -3.29 8.72 -10.77
CA SER A 71 -4.72 9.02 -10.63
C SER A 71 -5.00 10.52 -10.64
N ASP A 72 -6.27 10.89 -10.51
CA ASP A 72 -6.72 12.28 -10.48
C ASP A 72 -6.49 12.98 -9.12
N GLU A 73 -5.91 12.28 -8.12
CA GLU A 73 -5.78 12.79 -6.75
C GLU A 73 -4.43 13.43 -6.43
N CYS A 74 -3.42 13.28 -7.30
CA CYS A 74 -2.06 13.72 -6.99
C CYS A 74 -1.29 14.17 -8.22
N VAL A 75 -0.50 15.23 -8.08
CA VAL A 75 0.49 15.67 -9.06
C VAL A 75 1.81 16.07 -8.39
N ASN A 76 2.91 15.98 -9.13
CA ASN A 76 4.20 16.54 -8.70
C ASN A 76 4.80 17.43 -9.79
N PRO A 77 4.49 18.73 -9.80
CA PRO A 77 5.00 19.64 -10.80
C PRO A 77 6.45 20.04 -10.51
N VAL A 78 7.17 20.40 -11.57
CA VAL A 78 8.47 21.10 -11.47
C VAL A 78 8.18 22.55 -11.06
N ARG A 79 8.70 22.98 -9.90
CA ARG A 79 8.49 24.32 -9.36
C ARG A 79 9.69 25.22 -9.59
N ASN A 80 9.44 26.47 -9.99
CA ASN A 80 10.44 27.47 -10.27
C ASN A 80 10.26 28.73 -9.39
N PRO A 81 11.40 29.33 -8.94
CA PRO A 81 12.79 28.88 -9.07
C PRO A 81 13.04 27.61 -8.24
N GLY A 82 13.71 26.63 -8.82
CA GLY A 82 13.73 25.26 -8.32
C GLY A 82 14.74 24.94 -7.24
N SER A 83 14.24 24.60 -6.05
CA SER A 83 14.94 23.76 -5.08
C SER A 83 13.98 22.73 -4.46
N ASP A 84 12.75 22.69 -4.94
CA ASP A 84 11.73 21.75 -4.49
C ASP A 84 11.95 20.40 -5.15
N TRP A 85 11.67 19.35 -4.42
CA TRP A 85 11.85 17.99 -4.90
C TRP A 85 10.89 17.65 -6.04
N ASN A 86 11.42 17.14 -7.13
CA ASN A 86 10.64 16.71 -8.30
C ASN A 86 11.34 15.60 -9.12
N ASP A 87 12.49 15.10 -8.68
CA ASP A 87 13.28 14.07 -9.37
C ASP A 87 13.48 14.38 -10.87
N ASP A 88 13.91 15.61 -11.17
CA ASP A 88 14.12 16.12 -12.54
C ASP A 88 12.86 16.02 -13.42
N GLY A 89 11.68 16.08 -12.82
CA GLY A 89 10.40 15.99 -13.48
C GLY A 89 9.93 14.56 -13.81
N TYR A 90 10.55 13.55 -13.19
CA TYR A 90 10.20 12.13 -13.38
C TYR A 90 8.70 11.88 -13.24
N TRP A 91 8.09 12.44 -12.21
CA TRP A 91 6.67 12.21 -11.87
C TRP A 91 5.67 12.80 -12.86
N LYS A 92 6.09 13.70 -13.73
CA LYS A 92 5.21 14.25 -14.79
C LYS A 92 4.71 13.17 -15.74
N GLY A 93 5.55 12.17 -16.02
CA GLY A 93 5.19 11.03 -16.86
C GLY A 93 4.00 10.24 -16.31
N PHE A 94 3.89 10.17 -14.98
CA PHE A 94 2.73 9.53 -14.34
C PHE A 94 1.49 10.42 -14.38
N ASN A 95 1.62 11.73 -14.20
CA ASN A 95 0.48 12.64 -14.23
C ASN A 95 -0.18 12.76 -15.60
N ASN A 96 0.59 12.74 -16.67
CA ASN A 96 0.09 12.86 -18.04
C ASN A 96 0.00 11.51 -18.79
N HIS A 97 0.24 10.39 -18.11
CA HIS A 97 0.23 9.02 -18.64
C HIS A 97 1.20 8.81 -19.83
N SER A 98 2.38 9.42 -19.74
CA SER A 98 3.44 9.24 -20.75
C SER A 98 4.60 8.36 -20.24
N TRP A 99 4.34 7.51 -19.26
CA TRP A 99 5.30 6.54 -18.74
C TRP A 99 5.73 5.52 -19.80
N THR A 100 6.86 4.87 -19.55
CA THR A 100 7.43 3.82 -20.40
C THR A 100 7.84 2.60 -19.59
N ALA A 101 8.15 1.49 -20.24
CA ALA A 101 8.66 0.29 -19.61
C ALA A 101 10.04 0.47 -18.92
N ASN A 102 10.70 1.61 -19.11
CA ASN A 102 11.99 1.94 -18.48
C ASN A 102 11.84 2.70 -17.16
N ASP A 103 10.60 3.06 -16.77
CA ASP A 103 10.38 3.80 -15.53
C ASP A 103 10.69 2.94 -14.31
N MET A 104 11.56 3.46 -13.45
CA MET A 104 12.14 2.74 -12.31
C MET A 104 11.07 2.30 -11.30
N SER A 105 10.00 3.06 -11.14
CA SER A 105 8.91 2.71 -10.21
C SER A 105 8.25 1.39 -10.55
N PHE A 106 8.11 1.04 -11.83
CA PHE A 106 7.57 -0.26 -12.24
C PHE A 106 8.52 -1.41 -11.87
N GLU A 107 9.84 -1.21 -12.02
CA GLU A 107 10.84 -2.19 -11.56
C GLU A 107 10.76 -2.40 -10.04
N PHE A 108 10.60 -1.34 -9.24
CA PHE A 108 10.43 -1.43 -7.80
C PHE A 108 9.20 -2.24 -7.43
N VAL A 109 8.02 -1.92 -7.99
CA VAL A 109 6.80 -2.69 -7.70
C VAL A 109 6.98 -4.15 -8.05
N TRP A 110 7.57 -4.44 -9.21
CA TRP A 110 7.82 -5.81 -9.63
C TRP A 110 8.74 -6.56 -8.67
N GLN A 111 9.86 -5.95 -8.29
CA GLN A 111 10.87 -6.57 -7.43
C GLN A 111 10.33 -6.82 -6.02
N TYR A 112 9.73 -5.82 -5.37
CA TYR A 112 9.27 -5.97 -3.99
C TYR A 112 8.06 -6.88 -3.85
N SER A 113 7.12 -6.85 -4.79
CA SER A 113 6.00 -7.78 -4.79
C SER A 113 6.48 -9.23 -4.94
N ASN A 114 7.40 -9.48 -5.88
CA ASN A 114 7.96 -10.83 -6.04
C ASN A 114 8.84 -11.25 -4.86
N ALA A 115 9.66 -10.35 -4.32
CA ALA A 115 10.50 -10.65 -3.15
C ALA A 115 9.65 -11.07 -1.95
N GLY A 116 8.56 -10.34 -1.66
CA GLY A 116 7.62 -10.69 -0.61
C GLY A 116 6.93 -12.04 -0.85
N ALA A 117 6.48 -12.31 -2.08
CA ALA A 117 5.86 -13.59 -2.42
C ALA A 117 6.84 -14.76 -2.28
N VAL A 118 8.08 -14.60 -2.75
CA VAL A 118 9.15 -15.61 -2.62
C VAL A 118 9.51 -15.83 -1.16
N LEU A 119 9.56 -14.78 -0.34
CA LEU A 119 9.83 -14.91 1.09
C LEU A 119 8.70 -15.69 1.80
N CYS A 120 7.43 -15.44 1.46
CA CYS A 120 6.32 -16.25 1.94
C CYS A 120 6.50 -17.74 1.54
N ASN A 121 6.83 -18.03 0.27
CA ASN A 121 7.06 -19.38 -0.20
C ASN A 121 8.22 -20.08 0.53
N LYS A 122 9.33 -19.35 0.78
CA LYS A 122 10.48 -19.85 1.54
C LYS A 122 10.07 -20.27 2.95
N ILE A 123 9.37 -19.40 3.67
CA ILE A 123 8.94 -19.68 5.05
C ILE A 123 7.91 -20.81 5.06
N LEU A 124 6.97 -20.84 4.10
CA LEU A 124 6.03 -21.96 3.94
C LEU A 124 6.76 -23.29 3.75
N SER A 125 7.80 -23.32 2.93
CA SER A 125 8.63 -24.52 2.74
C SER A 125 9.31 -24.97 4.03
N GLN A 126 9.83 -24.03 4.84
CA GLN A 126 10.43 -24.31 6.14
C GLN A 126 9.40 -24.89 7.13
N LEU A 127 8.21 -24.26 7.25
CA LEU A 127 7.13 -24.76 8.11
C LEU A 127 6.64 -26.15 7.67
N ASN A 128 6.54 -26.40 6.36
CA ASN A 128 6.18 -27.72 5.83
C ASN A 128 7.19 -28.80 6.23
N GLY A 129 8.48 -28.46 6.34
CA GLY A 129 9.54 -29.38 6.75
C GLY A 129 9.41 -29.85 8.20
N ILE A 130 8.77 -29.08 9.06
CA ILE A 130 8.57 -29.39 10.49
C ILE A 130 7.10 -29.63 10.86
N LYS A 131 6.21 -29.77 9.88
CA LYS A 131 4.76 -29.89 10.07
C LYS A 131 4.37 -30.90 11.13
N ASP A 132 4.99 -32.09 11.11
CA ASP A 132 4.67 -33.20 12.01
C ASP A 132 5.11 -32.95 13.47
N ALA A 133 6.00 -31.97 13.69
CA ALA A 133 6.47 -31.55 15.01
C ALA A 133 5.66 -30.36 15.58
N MET A 134 4.91 -29.65 14.74
CA MET A 134 4.12 -28.49 15.14
C MET A 134 2.74 -28.88 15.68
N ASN A 135 2.20 -28.02 16.56
CA ASN A 135 0.78 -28.07 16.87
C ASN A 135 -0.04 -27.82 15.58
N PRO A 136 -1.03 -28.70 15.23
CA PRO A 136 -1.78 -28.59 13.97
C PRO A 136 -2.54 -27.27 13.80
N GLU A 137 -3.07 -26.67 14.89
CA GLU A 137 -3.79 -25.41 14.83
C GLU A 137 -2.84 -24.24 14.55
N LEU A 138 -1.68 -24.23 15.20
CA LEU A 138 -0.64 -23.22 14.95
C LEU A 138 -0.08 -23.33 13.52
N TYR A 139 0.13 -24.56 13.05
CA TYR A 139 0.57 -24.80 11.69
C TYR A 139 -0.46 -24.25 10.68
N ALA A 140 -1.75 -24.58 10.85
CA ALA A 140 -2.82 -24.09 9.98
C ALA A 140 -2.89 -22.55 9.98
N ARG A 141 -2.80 -21.93 11.18
CA ARG A 141 -2.83 -20.48 11.34
C ARG A 141 -1.67 -19.78 10.62
N PHE A 142 -0.42 -20.18 10.87
CA PHE A 142 0.75 -19.54 10.31
C PHE A 142 0.91 -19.80 8.80
N THR A 143 0.59 -20.99 8.34
CA THR A 143 0.59 -21.27 6.90
C THR A 143 -0.54 -20.53 6.17
N GLY A 144 -1.71 -20.41 6.78
CA GLY A 144 -2.81 -19.59 6.27
C GLY A 144 -2.42 -18.11 6.18
N GLU A 145 -1.81 -17.58 7.24
CA GLU A 145 -1.30 -16.20 7.29
C GLU A 145 -0.30 -15.91 6.15
N LEU A 146 0.69 -16.77 5.96
CA LEU A 146 1.68 -16.63 4.88
C LEU A 146 1.07 -16.73 3.48
N LYS A 147 0.10 -17.62 3.28
CA LYS A 147 -0.59 -17.75 1.99
C LYS A 147 -1.44 -16.51 1.68
N VAL A 148 -2.13 -15.96 2.68
CA VAL A 148 -2.91 -14.72 2.53
C VAL A 148 -1.99 -13.52 2.29
N LEU A 149 -0.87 -13.42 3.00
CA LEU A 149 0.12 -12.38 2.75
C LEU A 149 0.75 -12.50 1.35
N ARG A 150 1.04 -13.72 0.90
CA ARG A 150 1.47 -13.99 -0.48
C ARG A 150 0.43 -13.53 -1.50
N CYS A 151 -0.85 -13.79 -1.24
CA CYS A 151 -1.92 -13.28 -2.09
C CYS A 151 -1.92 -11.75 -2.15
N TYR A 152 -1.62 -11.07 -1.05
CA TYR A 152 -1.51 -9.60 -1.05
C TYR A 152 -0.36 -9.11 -1.94
N TYR A 153 0.84 -9.73 -1.85
CA TYR A 153 1.95 -9.39 -2.74
C TYR A 153 1.62 -9.65 -4.22
N TYR A 154 1.02 -10.78 -4.52
CA TYR A 154 0.58 -11.05 -5.89
C TYR A 154 -0.57 -10.15 -6.35
N TYR A 155 -1.47 -9.73 -5.44
CA TYR A 155 -2.50 -8.76 -5.76
C TYR A 155 -1.91 -7.43 -6.20
N THR A 156 -0.91 -6.90 -5.51
CA THR A 156 -0.27 -5.63 -5.89
C THR A 156 0.44 -5.72 -7.24
N LEU A 157 1.10 -6.84 -7.51
CA LEU A 157 1.72 -7.10 -8.80
C LEU A 157 0.67 -7.27 -9.92
N PHE A 158 -0.39 -8.01 -9.63
CA PHE A 158 -1.50 -8.27 -10.55
C PHE A 158 -2.29 -6.97 -10.86
N ASP A 159 -2.59 -6.17 -9.83
CA ASP A 159 -3.27 -4.89 -10.00
C ASP A 159 -2.47 -3.92 -10.86
N ALA A 160 -1.15 -3.92 -10.76
CA ALA A 160 -0.29 -3.07 -11.56
C ALA A 160 -0.12 -3.58 -13.00
N PHE A 161 0.14 -4.87 -13.21
CA PHE A 161 0.65 -5.40 -14.47
C PHE A 161 -0.25 -6.43 -15.18
N GLY A 162 -1.29 -6.91 -14.54
CA GLY A 162 -2.23 -7.88 -15.11
C GLY A 162 -1.60 -9.27 -15.31
N ARG A 163 -0.89 -9.48 -16.42
CA ARG A 163 -0.23 -10.75 -16.72
C ARG A 163 1.11 -10.85 -15.98
N ILE A 164 1.18 -11.76 -15.01
CA ILE A 164 2.34 -11.90 -14.13
C ILE A 164 2.76 -13.36 -13.99
N PRO A 165 4.04 -13.65 -13.68
CA PRO A 165 4.43 -14.98 -13.23
C PRO A 165 3.82 -15.25 -11.86
N TYR A 166 3.17 -16.39 -11.69
CA TYR A 166 2.56 -16.80 -10.43
C TYR A 166 3.15 -18.14 -9.98
N GLN A 167 3.73 -18.17 -8.78
CA GLN A 167 4.41 -19.34 -8.25
C GLN A 167 4.04 -19.55 -6.77
N GLU A 168 3.69 -20.78 -6.42
CA GLU A 168 3.31 -21.16 -5.05
C GLU A 168 4.43 -21.87 -4.29
N ASP A 169 5.40 -22.43 -5.02
CA ASP A 169 6.51 -23.17 -4.45
C ASP A 169 7.76 -22.32 -4.31
N TYR A 170 8.61 -22.67 -3.34
CA TYR A 170 9.94 -22.09 -3.22
C TYR A 170 10.89 -22.79 -4.18
N SER A 171 11.07 -22.23 -5.36
CA SER A 171 11.95 -22.74 -6.41
C SER A 171 12.73 -21.59 -7.05
N ALA A 172 13.92 -21.90 -7.57
CA ALA A 172 14.72 -20.97 -8.36
C ALA A 172 14.26 -20.90 -9.83
N ASP A 173 13.33 -21.76 -10.26
CA ASP A 173 12.85 -21.81 -11.62
C ASP A 173 11.98 -20.59 -11.93
N ARG A 174 12.20 -20.00 -13.09
CA ARG A 174 11.32 -18.94 -13.59
C ARG A 174 10.11 -19.57 -14.25
N VAL A 175 8.93 -19.05 -13.91
CA VAL A 175 7.66 -19.49 -14.50
C VAL A 175 7.19 -18.52 -15.57
N PRO A 176 6.46 -18.97 -16.60
CA PRO A 176 5.83 -18.10 -17.58
C PRO A 176 4.82 -17.16 -16.93
N GLN A 177 4.49 -16.07 -17.64
CA GLN A 177 3.35 -15.23 -17.26
C GLN A 177 2.05 -16.03 -17.36
N SER A 178 1.16 -15.81 -16.42
CA SER A 178 -0.21 -16.32 -16.43
C SER A 178 -1.18 -15.26 -16.93
N ASP A 179 -2.25 -15.69 -17.58
CA ASP A 179 -3.35 -14.81 -17.94
C ASP A 179 -4.01 -14.21 -16.69
N THR A 180 -4.63 -13.04 -16.84
CA THR A 180 -5.25 -12.31 -15.73
C THR A 180 -6.26 -13.15 -14.96
N TRP A 181 -7.09 -13.90 -15.67
CA TRP A 181 -8.10 -14.76 -15.06
C TRP A 181 -7.51 -15.95 -14.29
N VAL A 182 -6.36 -16.47 -14.71
CA VAL A 182 -5.64 -17.55 -13.98
C VAL A 182 -5.10 -17.01 -12.67
N VAL A 183 -4.43 -15.86 -12.70
CA VAL A 183 -3.91 -15.21 -11.49
C VAL A 183 -5.05 -14.90 -10.53
N TRP A 184 -6.12 -14.26 -11.04
CA TRP A 184 -7.31 -13.93 -10.25
C TRP A 184 -7.91 -15.17 -9.56
N ASN A 185 -8.10 -16.27 -10.31
CA ASN A 185 -8.63 -17.52 -9.78
C ASN A 185 -7.76 -18.07 -8.64
N LYS A 186 -6.43 -18.08 -8.83
CA LYS A 186 -5.48 -18.53 -7.81
C LYS A 186 -5.56 -17.69 -6.53
N LEU A 187 -5.66 -16.38 -6.66
CA LEU A 187 -5.79 -15.47 -5.50
C LEU A 187 -7.11 -15.74 -4.76
N VAL A 188 -8.22 -15.78 -5.49
CA VAL A 188 -9.55 -15.96 -4.92
C VAL A 188 -9.67 -17.32 -4.22
N THR A 189 -9.30 -18.41 -4.89
CA THR A 189 -9.41 -19.76 -4.31
C THR A 189 -8.50 -19.95 -3.10
N THR A 190 -7.31 -19.33 -3.09
CA THR A 190 -6.44 -19.34 -1.91
C THR A 190 -7.05 -18.57 -0.75
N LEU A 191 -7.58 -17.37 -1.01
CA LEU A 191 -8.20 -16.55 0.04
C LEU A 191 -9.45 -17.21 0.62
N GLU A 192 -10.32 -17.82 -0.22
CA GLU A 192 -11.49 -18.55 0.25
C GLU A 192 -11.13 -19.74 1.15
N ALA A 193 -10.06 -20.46 0.79
CA ALA A 193 -9.59 -21.60 1.55
C ALA A 193 -8.92 -21.23 2.88
N GLU A 194 -8.15 -20.14 2.91
CA GLU A 194 -7.31 -19.82 4.06
C GLU A 194 -7.93 -18.78 5.01
N ALA A 195 -8.85 -17.93 4.56
CA ALA A 195 -9.48 -16.94 5.43
C ALA A 195 -10.09 -17.55 6.71
N PRO A 196 -10.78 -18.70 6.66
CA PRO A 196 -11.32 -19.31 7.87
C PRO A 196 -10.29 -19.75 8.91
N ASN A 197 -9.03 -19.97 8.50
CA ASN A 197 -7.92 -20.38 9.38
C ASN A 197 -7.30 -19.21 10.14
N LEU A 198 -7.62 -17.96 9.74
CA LEU A 198 -7.06 -16.76 10.34
C LEU A 198 -7.86 -16.31 11.56
N PRO A 199 -7.25 -15.53 12.48
CA PRO A 199 -7.96 -15.02 13.64
C PRO A 199 -9.06 -14.04 13.26
N VAL A 200 -10.22 -14.17 13.90
CA VAL A 200 -11.20 -13.11 14.01
C VAL A 200 -10.69 -12.12 15.06
N ILE A 201 -10.66 -10.84 14.73
CA ILE A 201 -10.18 -9.82 15.66
C ILE A 201 -11.23 -9.54 16.72
N THR A 202 -10.82 -9.64 17.97
CA THR A 202 -11.61 -9.29 19.17
C THR A 202 -10.81 -8.30 20.02
N ASP A 203 -11.44 -7.69 21.01
CA ASP A 203 -10.72 -6.76 21.90
C ASP A 203 -9.57 -7.45 22.65
N ASP A 204 -9.72 -8.72 23.01
CA ASP A 204 -8.70 -9.49 23.72
C ASP A 204 -7.48 -9.85 22.87
N ASN A 205 -7.65 -10.03 21.55
CA ASN A 205 -6.58 -10.49 20.68
C ASN A 205 -6.08 -9.42 19.68
N ARG A 206 -6.68 -8.22 19.68
CA ARG A 206 -6.35 -7.14 18.73
C ARG A 206 -4.87 -6.77 18.76
N ALA A 207 -4.32 -6.53 19.95
CA ALA A 207 -2.93 -6.12 20.11
C ALA A 207 -1.93 -7.16 19.55
N ILE A 208 -2.19 -8.45 19.76
CA ILE A 208 -1.31 -9.55 19.31
C ILE A 208 -1.38 -9.73 17.78
N ASN A 209 -2.53 -9.40 17.16
CA ASN A 209 -2.75 -9.58 15.73
C ASN A 209 -2.67 -8.25 14.96
N TYR A 210 -2.31 -7.16 15.62
CA TYR A 210 -2.19 -5.86 14.97
C TYR A 210 -1.11 -5.88 13.88
N GLY A 211 -1.41 -5.32 12.71
CA GLY A 211 -0.52 -5.34 11.54
C GLY A 211 -0.36 -6.71 10.85
N ARG A 212 -1.04 -7.77 11.35
CA ARG A 212 -0.98 -9.13 10.80
C ARG A 212 -2.20 -9.46 9.95
N CYS A 213 -2.08 -10.46 9.08
CA CYS A 213 -3.21 -10.97 8.32
C CYS A 213 -4.27 -11.58 9.26
N SER A 214 -5.50 -11.11 9.12
CA SER A 214 -6.68 -11.54 9.86
C SER A 214 -7.79 -11.98 8.91
N GLN A 215 -8.87 -12.56 9.43
CA GLN A 215 -10.06 -12.81 8.61
C GLN A 215 -10.58 -11.53 7.95
N GLY A 216 -10.58 -10.41 8.68
CA GLY A 216 -10.99 -9.12 8.14
C GLY A 216 -10.15 -8.68 6.96
N MET A 217 -8.82 -8.82 7.04
CA MET A 217 -7.90 -8.54 5.92
C MET A 217 -8.17 -9.45 4.72
N ALA A 218 -8.28 -10.77 4.94
CA ALA A 218 -8.47 -11.73 3.86
C ALA A 218 -9.81 -11.52 3.13
N TYR A 219 -10.91 -11.33 3.85
CA TYR A 219 -12.22 -11.07 3.24
C TYR A 219 -12.30 -9.69 2.58
N THR A 220 -11.61 -8.67 3.09
CA THR A 220 -11.54 -7.37 2.42
C THR A 220 -10.82 -7.47 1.08
N LEU A 221 -9.69 -8.20 1.02
CA LEU A 221 -8.97 -8.44 -0.23
C LEU A 221 -9.80 -9.28 -1.21
N LEU A 222 -10.51 -10.28 -0.70
CA LEU A 222 -11.41 -11.13 -1.48
C LEU A 222 -12.55 -10.30 -2.09
N ALA A 223 -13.17 -9.41 -1.31
CA ALA A 223 -14.19 -8.49 -1.79
C ALA A 223 -13.67 -7.58 -2.91
N ARG A 224 -12.46 -7.02 -2.76
CA ARG A 224 -11.79 -6.22 -3.81
C ARG A 224 -11.59 -7.03 -5.10
N LEU A 225 -11.15 -8.28 -5.00
CA LEU A 225 -10.94 -9.15 -6.17
C LEU A 225 -12.24 -9.46 -6.89
N TYR A 226 -13.29 -9.80 -6.16
CA TYR A 226 -14.59 -10.08 -6.75
C TYR A 226 -15.24 -8.85 -7.37
N LEU A 227 -15.27 -7.72 -6.64
CA LEU A 227 -15.88 -6.47 -7.13
C LEU A 227 -15.21 -5.96 -8.41
N ASN A 228 -13.90 -6.16 -8.53
CA ASN A 228 -13.11 -5.73 -9.67
C ASN A 228 -12.92 -6.80 -10.75
N ALA A 229 -13.51 -8.00 -10.63
CA ALA A 229 -13.29 -9.10 -11.57
C ALA A 229 -13.52 -8.70 -13.05
N PRO A 230 -14.61 -8.00 -13.42
CA PRO A 230 -14.81 -7.56 -14.79
C PRO A 230 -13.70 -6.62 -15.30
N SER A 231 -13.22 -5.73 -14.45
CA SER A 231 -12.14 -4.78 -14.79
C SER A 231 -10.76 -5.43 -14.91
N PHE A 232 -10.61 -6.66 -14.41
CA PHE A 232 -9.44 -7.50 -14.63
C PHE A 232 -9.56 -8.40 -15.89
N GLY A 233 -10.64 -8.26 -16.67
CA GLY A 233 -10.93 -9.12 -17.81
C GLY A 233 -11.37 -10.54 -17.41
N VAL A 234 -11.82 -10.69 -16.18
CA VAL A 234 -12.36 -11.95 -15.66
C VAL A 234 -13.85 -12.00 -15.96
N THR A 235 -14.28 -13.08 -16.57
CA THR A 235 -15.67 -13.32 -17.00
C THR A 235 -16.18 -14.63 -16.40
N PRO A 236 -17.50 -14.84 -16.35
CA PRO A 236 -18.06 -16.12 -15.91
C PRO A 236 -17.53 -17.34 -16.70
N SER A 237 -17.17 -17.13 -17.96
CA SER A 237 -16.68 -18.23 -18.83
C SER A 237 -15.20 -18.57 -18.60
N ASN A 238 -14.38 -17.66 -18.07
CA ASN A 238 -12.95 -17.89 -17.88
C ASN A 238 -12.50 -17.92 -16.40
N CYS A 239 -13.35 -17.50 -15.45
CA CYS A 239 -12.96 -17.38 -14.05
C CYS A 239 -12.59 -18.72 -13.35
N GLY A 240 -12.99 -19.86 -13.93
CA GLY A 240 -12.68 -21.18 -13.39
C GLY A 240 -13.45 -21.54 -12.10
N ILE A 241 -14.48 -20.77 -11.71
CA ILE A 241 -15.32 -21.00 -10.55
C ILE A 241 -16.72 -21.44 -10.99
N ALA A 242 -17.11 -22.65 -10.63
CA ALA A 242 -18.29 -23.32 -11.21
C ALA A 242 -19.65 -22.69 -10.85
N ASP A 243 -19.76 -21.99 -9.74
CA ASP A 243 -20.97 -21.31 -9.28
C ASP A 243 -21.10 -19.86 -9.79
N ILE A 244 -20.07 -19.33 -10.45
CA ILE A 244 -20.12 -18.03 -11.16
C ILE A 244 -20.57 -18.27 -12.59
N LYS A 245 -21.79 -17.86 -12.94
CA LYS A 245 -22.43 -18.06 -14.25
C LYS A 245 -22.82 -16.76 -14.95
N ALA A 246 -22.93 -15.67 -14.20
CA ALA A 246 -23.24 -14.33 -14.66
C ALA A 246 -22.33 -13.30 -13.98
N GLU A 247 -22.20 -12.10 -14.57
CA GLU A 247 -21.41 -11.03 -13.97
C GLU A 247 -21.89 -10.65 -12.58
N ASN A 248 -23.20 -10.68 -12.36
CA ASN A 248 -23.79 -10.42 -11.06
C ASN A 248 -23.31 -11.38 -9.96
N ASP A 249 -22.88 -12.59 -10.29
CA ASP A 249 -22.36 -13.55 -9.30
C ASP A 249 -21.05 -13.04 -8.69
N PHE A 250 -20.24 -12.27 -9.43
CA PHE A 250 -19.05 -11.61 -8.86
C PHE A 250 -19.46 -10.56 -7.81
N TYR A 251 -20.48 -9.75 -8.10
CA TYR A 251 -20.98 -8.76 -7.14
C TYR A 251 -21.61 -9.42 -5.92
N GLN A 252 -22.31 -10.55 -6.10
CA GLN A 252 -22.83 -11.32 -4.98
C GLN A 252 -21.72 -11.86 -4.08
N LYS A 253 -20.68 -12.46 -4.67
CA LYS A 253 -19.49 -12.93 -3.94
C LYS A 253 -18.76 -11.79 -3.21
N ALA A 254 -18.63 -10.61 -3.83
CA ALA A 254 -18.05 -9.43 -3.21
C ALA A 254 -18.88 -8.99 -1.99
N LEU A 255 -20.21 -8.94 -2.12
CA LEU A 255 -21.12 -8.62 -1.03
C LEU A 255 -21.02 -9.63 0.13
N ASP A 256 -20.97 -10.92 -0.20
CA ASP A 256 -20.85 -12.00 0.80
C ASP A 256 -19.52 -11.90 1.57
N ALA A 257 -18.42 -11.59 0.89
CA ALA A 257 -17.12 -11.35 1.52
C ALA A 257 -17.17 -10.12 2.45
N CYS A 258 -17.77 -9.01 2.01
CA CYS A 258 -17.98 -7.83 2.85
C CYS A 258 -18.82 -8.16 4.09
N LYS A 259 -19.91 -8.92 3.92
CA LYS A 259 -20.77 -9.35 5.05
C LYS A 259 -19.99 -10.15 6.08
N LYS A 260 -19.01 -10.99 5.68
CA LYS A 260 -18.14 -11.69 6.65
C LYS A 260 -17.41 -10.72 7.57
N VAL A 261 -16.94 -9.60 7.04
CA VAL A 261 -16.26 -8.56 7.84
C VAL A 261 -17.28 -7.80 8.70
N ILE A 262 -18.40 -7.38 8.12
CA ILE A 262 -19.47 -6.62 8.81
C ILE A 262 -20.05 -7.43 9.98
N ASP A 263 -20.40 -8.68 9.74
CA ASP A 263 -21.04 -9.56 10.71
C ASP A 263 -20.08 -10.00 11.83
N SER A 264 -18.77 -9.96 11.61
CA SER A 264 -17.77 -10.25 12.63
C SER A 264 -17.82 -9.28 13.81
N LYS A 265 -18.33 -8.07 13.59
CA LYS A 265 -18.33 -6.95 14.57
C LYS A 265 -16.95 -6.60 15.11
N SER A 266 -15.91 -6.99 14.39
CA SER A 266 -14.50 -6.73 14.76
C SER A 266 -14.10 -5.27 14.61
N TYR A 267 -14.78 -4.53 13.74
CA TYR A 267 -14.42 -3.18 13.33
C TYR A 267 -15.62 -2.23 13.51
N ILE A 268 -15.31 -0.93 13.67
CA ILE A 268 -16.29 0.16 13.76
C ILE A 268 -15.85 1.32 12.88
N ILE A 269 -16.73 2.23 12.56
CA ILE A 269 -16.36 3.53 12.03
C ILE A 269 -16.03 4.45 13.20
N GLU A 270 -14.82 4.99 13.22
CA GLU A 270 -14.37 5.94 14.24
C GLU A 270 -15.20 7.22 14.21
N ASP A 271 -15.39 7.88 15.35
CA ASP A 271 -16.14 9.13 15.44
C ASP A 271 -15.37 10.32 14.80
N ASP A 272 -14.04 10.26 14.88
CA ASP A 272 -13.11 11.20 14.26
C ASP A 272 -12.45 10.52 13.04
N PHE A 273 -12.65 11.10 11.84
CA PHE A 273 -12.02 10.60 10.61
C PHE A 273 -10.51 10.45 10.76
N PHE A 274 -9.87 11.43 11.39
CA PHE A 274 -8.41 11.46 11.52
C PHE A 274 -7.87 10.52 12.59
N ALA A 275 -8.71 9.92 13.43
CA ALA A 275 -8.29 8.89 14.39
C ALA A 275 -7.52 7.74 13.72
N ASN A 276 -7.88 7.45 12.46
CA ASN A 276 -7.23 6.41 11.64
C ASN A 276 -5.78 6.73 11.25
N PHE A 277 -5.34 7.99 11.40
CA PHE A 277 -4.09 8.52 10.85
C PHE A 277 -3.25 9.28 11.89
N LYS A 278 -3.64 9.23 13.17
CA LYS A 278 -2.88 9.83 14.28
C LYS A 278 -1.54 9.14 14.48
N ILE A 279 -0.67 9.75 15.27
CA ILE A 279 0.64 9.18 15.64
C ILE A 279 0.46 7.85 16.39
N ASN A 280 -0.63 7.72 17.15
CA ASN A 280 -1.00 6.51 17.89
C ASN A 280 -2.22 5.81 17.28
N ASN A 281 -2.25 5.69 15.96
CA ASN A 281 -3.40 5.12 15.23
C ASN A 281 -3.55 3.61 15.34
N GLU A 282 -2.65 2.93 16.07
CA GLU A 282 -2.83 1.56 16.52
C GLU A 282 -4.06 1.39 17.42
N MET A 283 -4.57 2.48 17.99
CA MET A 283 -5.80 2.48 18.77
C MET A 283 -7.06 2.47 17.91
N SER A 284 -6.97 2.78 16.62
CA SER A 284 -8.13 2.79 15.73
C SER A 284 -8.71 1.39 15.54
N ARG A 285 -10.03 1.29 15.75
CA ARG A 285 -10.81 0.07 15.51
C ARG A 285 -11.38 0.01 14.08
N GLU A 286 -11.15 1.04 13.27
CA GLU A 286 -11.53 1.05 11.86
C GLU A 286 -10.45 0.41 10.97
N ASN A 287 -9.17 0.51 11.36
CA ASN A 287 -8.04 -0.02 10.61
C ASN A 287 -8.06 -1.55 10.62
N ILE A 288 -8.09 -2.16 9.42
CA ILE A 288 -8.13 -3.62 9.23
C ILE A 288 -6.73 -4.19 8.99
N PHE A 289 -5.95 -3.52 8.16
CA PHE A 289 -4.59 -3.93 7.83
C PHE A 289 -3.70 -2.70 7.67
N VAL A 290 -2.56 -2.70 8.33
CA VAL A 290 -1.63 -1.57 8.40
C VAL A 290 -0.20 -2.04 8.23
N ILE A 291 0.68 -1.14 7.81
CA ILE A 291 2.12 -1.28 7.97
C ILE A 291 2.48 -0.64 9.31
N VAL A 292 2.96 -1.44 10.23
CA VAL A 292 3.37 -0.96 11.56
C VAL A 292 4.66 -0.15 11.44
N GLU A 293 4.64 1.08 11.96
CA GLU A 293 5.76 2.00 11.98
C GLU A 293 6.22 2.27 13.42
N ASP A 294 7.53 2.35 13.62
CA ASP A 294 8.15 2.75 14.89
C ASP A 294 9.20 3.82 14.61
N GLY A 295 8.89 5.05 14.98
CA GLY A 295 9.77 6.21 14.82
C GLY A 295 11.07 6.10 15.62
N ASN A 296 11.09 5.26 16.67
CA ASN A 296 12.23 5.02 17.52
C ASN A 296 13.08 3.83 17.08
N ALA A 297 12.59 3.02 16.11
CA ALA A 297 13.35 1.89 15.64
C ALA A 297 14.71 2.37 15.10
N SER A 298 15.76 1.99 15.81
CA SER A 298 17.16 2.33 15.47
C SER A 298 17.70 1.54 14.28
N PHE A 299 16.88 0.67 13.69
CA PHE A 299 17.32 -0.18 12.59
C PHE A 299 17.15 0.53 11.27
N ASP A 300 18.26 0.88 10.66
CA ASP A 300 18.36 1.09 9.23
C ASP A 300 18.20 -0.29 8.56
N TYR A 301 16.95 -0.67 8.32
CA TYR A 301 16.64 -1.88 7.58
C TYR A 301 17.09 -1.68 6.12
N ARG A 302 17.87 -2.61 5.61
CA ARG A 302 18.27 -2.61 4.20
C ARG A 302 17.39 -3.57 3.43
N ASP A 303 16.82 -3.10 2.33
CA ASP A 303 16.08 -3.93 1.39
C ASP A 303 17.00 -4.92 0.64
N VAL A 304 16.39 -5.78 -0.19
CA VAL A 304 17.11 -6.74 -1.04
C VAL A 304 18.08 -6.07 -2.03
N ALA A 305 17.89 -4.77 -2.32
CA ALA A 305 18.78 -3.96 -3.13
C ALA A 305 19.85 -3.20 -2.30
N GLY A 306 19.89 -3.43 -0.98
CA GLY A 306 20.82 -2.77 -0.06
C GLY A 306 20.49 -1.30 0.24
N LYS A 307 19.30 -0.82 -0.11
CA LYS A 307 18.84 0.53 0.20
C LYS A 307 18.34 0.61 1.64
N LEU A 308 18.52 1.76 2.26
CA LEU A 308 18.03 2.01 3.60
C LEU A 308 16.51 2.14 3.61
N SER A 309 15.87 1.62 4.66
CA SER A 309 14.42 1.74 4.87
C SER A 309 13.96 3.18 4.77
N ASN A 310 13.17 3.46 3.77
CA ASN A 310 12.40 4.68 3.71
C ASN A 310 11.06 4.41 4.38
N LYS A 311 10.88 4.98 5.55
CA LYS A 311 9.58 5.00 6.19
C LYS A 311 8.64 5.86 5.35
N LEU A 312 7.37 5.57 5.46
CA LEU A 312 6.37 6.29 4.72
C LEU A 312 6.52 7.80 4.95
N ARG A 313 6.81 8.52 3.88
CA ARG A 313 7.17 9.94 3.95
C ARG A 313 6.08 10.85 3.38
N ILE A 314 4.81 10.41 3.35
CA ILE A 314 3.72 11.19 2.72
C ILE A 314 3.76 12.66 3.19
N THR A 315 3.87 12.87 4.49
CA THR A 315 3.96 14.21 5.06
C THR A 315 5.17 15.01 4.54
N MET A 316 6.34 14.35 4.44
CA MET A 316 7.56 14.99 3.93
C MET A 316 7.48 15.28 2.43
N LEU A 317 6.80 14.41 1.67
CA LEU A 317 6.62 14.55 0.22
C LEU A 317 5.71 15.72 -0.14
N THR A 318 4.74 16.07 0.70
CA THR A 318 3.71 17.05 0.39
C THR A 318 3.93 18.43 1.02
N LEU A 319 4.36 18.50 2.28
CA LEU A 319 4.47 19.78 2.99
C LEU A 319 5.45 20.74 2.33
N ASN A 320 5.13 22.03 2.37
CA ASN A 320 6.05 23.08 1.96
C ASN A 320 7.25 23.14 2.92
N TYR A 321 8.42 23.45 2.40
CA TYR A 321 9.66 23.52 3.19
C TYR A 321 9.61 24.53 4.34
N THR A 322 8.73 25.54 4.28
CA THR A 322 8.57 26.53 5.37
C THR A 322 7.98 25.90 6.64
N HIS A 323 7.24 24.79 6.52
CA HIS A 323 6.68 24.08 7.66
C HIS A 323 7.76 23.52 8.60
N GLN A 324 8.99 23.31 8.14
CA GLN A 324 10.06 22.83 9.00
C GLN A 324 10.22 23.70 10.26
N LYS A 325 10.32 25.01 10.07
CA LYS A 325 10.53 25.95 11.20
C LYS A 325 9.25 26.20 11.96
N CYS A 326 8.13 26.32 11.25
CA CYS A 326 6.86 26.64 11.84
C CYS A 326 6.33 25.52 12.73
N TRP A 327 6.56 24.24 12.32
CA TRP A 327 6.07 23.07 13.03
C TRP A 327 7.15 22.33 13.81
N GLY A 328 8.36 22.88 13.86
CA GLY A 328 9.47 22.28 14.59
C GLY A 328 9.91 20.91 14.04
N LEU A 329 9.76 20.69 12.73
CA LEU A 329 10.13 19.43 12.11
C LEU A 329 11.66 19.29 12.07
N LYS A 330 12.18 18.12 12.36
CA LYS A 330 13.62 17.85 12.27
C LYS A 330 14.16 17.93 10.86
N GLU A 331 13.40 17.42 9.89
CA GLU A 331 13.79 17.44 8.49
C GLU A 331 12.97 18.46 7.72
N LYS A 332 13.58 19.00 6.67
CA LYS A 332 12.94 19.91 5.75
C LYS A 332 12.01 19.14 4.83
N PRO A 333 10.68 19.43 4.82
CA PRO A 333 9.76 18.87 3.86
C PRO A 333 10.14 19.23 2.40
N TRP A 334 9.69 18.41 1.47
CA TRP A 334 10.22 18.43 0.10
C TRP A 334 9.41 19.27 -0.87
N ASN A 335 8.20 19.67 -0.49
CA ASN A 335 7.29 20.47 -1.31
C ASN A 335 7.00 19.85 -2.69
N GLY A 336 6.83 18.53 -2.74
CA GLY A 336 6.60 17.78 -3.97
C GLY A 336 5.13 17.60 -4.29
N PHE A 337 4.56 16.50 -3.85
CA PHE A 337 3.21 16.05 -4.15
C PHE A 337 2.13 16.99 -3.65
N CYS A 338 1.11 17.21 -4.47
CA CYS A 338 -0.03 18.04 -4.14
C CYS A 338 -1.27 17.60 -4.92
N ALA A 339 -2.45 18.02 -4.48
CA ALA A 339 -3.67 17.77 -5.24
C ALA A 339 -3.81 18.76 -6.40
N PRO A 340 -4.29 18.30 -7.57
CA PRO A 340 -4.79 19.15 -8.62
C PRO A 340 -6.16 19.73 -8.24
N LYS A 341 -6.56 20.81 -8.94
CA LYS A 341 -7.81 21.52 -8.67
C LYS A 341 -9.04 20.64 -8.87
N ASP A 342 -9.08 19.87 -9.95
CA ASP A 342 -10.22 19.01 -10.30
C ASP A 342 -10.55 18.00 -9.20
N PHE A 343 -9.53 17.52 -8.47
CA PHE A 343 -9.75 16.63 -7.35
C PHE A 343 -10.34 17.36 -6.14
N LEU A 344 -9.82 18.56 -5.83
CA LEU A 344 -10.28 19.36 -4.69
C LEU A 344 -11.74 19.85 -4.84
N GLU A 345 -12.21 20.05 -6.05
CA GLU A 345 -13.58 20.48 -6.34
C GLU A 345 -14.66 19.45 -5.99
N ARG A 346 -14.26 18.18 -5.69
CA ARG A 346 -15.18 17.15 -5.19
C ARG A 346 -15.62 17.36 -3.75
N TYR A 347 -14.85 18.11 -2.97
CA TYR A 347 -15.18 18.39 -1.57
C TYR A 347 -16.10 19.59 -1.43
N GLU A 348 -17.00 19.54 -0.45
CA GLU A 348 -17.76 20.70 -0.03
C GLU A 348 -16.86 21.66 0.76
N TYR A 349 -16.39 22.71 0.08
CA TYR A 349 -15.39 23.63 0.61
C TYR A 349 -15.80 24.28 1.92
N GLY A 350 -14.97 24.14 2.95
CA GLY A 350 -15.19 24.72 4.28
C GLY A 350 -16.24 24.00 5.12
N VAL A 351 -16.81 22.89 4.63
CA VAL A 351 -17.76 22.04 5.36
C VAL A 351 -17.16 20.65 5.57
N ASP A 352 -16.70 20.00 4.48
CA ASP A 352 -16.08 18.69 4.56
C ASP A 352 -14.69 18.78 5.23
N LEU A 353 -14.58 18.22 6.43
CA LEU A 353 -13.35 18.24 7.22
C LEU A 353 -12.16 17.52 6.55
N ARG A 354 -12.44 16.60 5.62
CA ARG A 354 -11.42 15.90 4.82
C ARG A 354 -10.91 16.78 3.67
N GLY A 355 -11.71 17.79 3.32
CA GLY A 355 -11.52 18.64 2.16
C GLY A 355 -10.57 19.82 2.38
N PRO A 356 -10.57 20.76 1.42
CA PRO A 356 -9.76 21.97 1.51
C PRO A 356 -10.14 22.82 2.71
N CYS A 357 -9.15 23.16 3.51
CA CYS A 357 -9.28 24.09 4.62
C CYS A 357 -8.50 25.38 4.33
N ASP A 358 -9.08 26.51 4.70
CA ASP A 358 -8.46 27.83 4.53
C ASP A 358 -7.90 28.31 5.87
N SER A 359 -6.59 28.42 5.97
CA SER A 359 -5.91 28.91 7.17
C SER A 359 -6.36 30.30 7.61
N THR A 360 -6.89 31.11 6.69
CA THR A 360 -7.38 32.49 7.01
C THR A 360 -8.69 32.47 7.80
N LYS A 361 -9.43 31.38 7.82
CA LYS A 361 -10.73 31.26 8.48
C LYS A 361 -10.71 30.58 9.84
N GLY A 362 -9.52 30.26 10.37
CA GLY A 362 -9.37 29.71 11.70
C GLY A 362 -9.88 28.27 11.86
N THR A 363 -10.10 27.55 10.75
CA THR A 363 -10.58 26.17 10.75
C THR A 363 -9.50 25.21 10.27
N HIS A 364 -9.42 24.08 10.87
CA HIS A 364 -8.66 22.85 10.53
C HIS A 364 -7.21 22.99 10.03
N ALA A 365 -6.85 24.00 9.23
CA ALA A 365 -5.47 24.21 8.78
C ALA A 365 -4.50 24.36 9.94
N CYS A 366 -4.95 24.90 11.04
CA CYS A 366 -4.19 25.07 12.27
C CYS A 366 -4.01 23.76 13.03
N ASP A 367 -5.02 22.88 12.94
CA ASP A 367 -4.98 21.57 13.55
C ASP A 367 -4.18 20.55 12.71
N GLY A 368 -3.83 20.93 11.47
CA GLY A 368 -3.01 20.12 10.60
C GLY A 368 -3.74 18.95 9.92
N TRP A 369 -5.04 19.12 9.60
CA TRP A 369 -5.86 18.08 9.00
C TRP A 369 -6.49 18.51 7.67
N GLY A 370 -6.71 17.53 6.77
CA GLY A 370 -7.34 17.75 5.47
C GLY A 370 -6.38 18.28 4.39
N TRP A 371 -6.91 18.99 3.42
CA TRP A 371 -6.12 19.62 2.36
C TRP A 371 -5.75 21.06 2.73
N PHE A 372 -4.48 21.30 2.98
CA PHE A 372 -3.99 22.60 3.38
C PHE A 372 -3.96 23.58 2.21
N LEU A 373 -4.65 24.71 2.39
CA LEU A 373 -4.61 25.87 1.52
C LEU A 373 -4.32 27.15 2.35
N GLY A 374 -3.88 28.19 1.67
CA GLY A 374 -3.66 29.50 2.30
C GLY A 374 -2.23 29.68 2.86
N PRO A 375 -2.04 30.74 3.67
CA PRO A 375 -0.73 31.13 4.15
C PRO A 375 -0.21 30.22 5.26
N VAL A 376 1.11 30.09 5.33
CA VAL A 376 1.81 29.40 6.41
C VAL A 376 2.14 30.39 7.52
N TYR A 377 1.81 30.07 8.75
CA TYR A 377 2.09 30.87 9.93
C TYR A 377 3.39 30.43 10.62
N LYS A 378 4.03 31.33 11.35
CA LYS A 378 5.22 31.01 12.15
C LYS A 378 4.92 30.07 13.29
N ASP A 379 3.74 30.20 13.85
CA ASP A 379 3.17 29.30 14.83
C ASP A 379 1.79 28.88 14.34
N GLU A 380 1.66 27.62 14.00
CA GLU A 380 0.42 27.05 13.46
C GLU A 380 -0.69 26.94 14.52
N ILE A 381 -0.35 27.05 15.80
CA ILE A 381 -1.33 26.98 16.90
C ILE A 381 -1.94 28.37 17.14
N SER A 382 -1.09 29.39 17.26
CA SER A 382 -1.56 30.75 17.55
C SER A 382 -2.05 31.47 16.30
N MET A 383 -1.51 31.16 15.11
CA MET A 383 -1.75 31.83 13.84
C MET A 383 -1.53 33.36 13.87
N ASP A 384 -0.71 33.85 14.81
CA ASP A 384 -0.53 35.26 15.05
C ASP A 384 0.40 35.92 14.03
N THR A 385 1.32 35.17 13.46
CA THR A 385 2.37 35.74 12.62
C THR A 385 2.59 34.93 11.35
N LEU A 386 2.31 35.57 10.20
CA LEU A 386 2.58 34.97 8.88
C LEU A 386 4.07 34.85 8.60
N VAL A 387 4.44 33.81 7.85
CA VAL A 387 5.82 33.66 7.34
C VAL A 387 6.00 34.56 6.14
N MET A 388 6.79 35.62 6.33
CA MET A 388 7.09 36.62 5.31
C MET A 388 8.52 36.44 4.77
N ASP A 389 8.74 36.87 3.52
CA ASP A 389 10.08 37.05 2.96
C ASP A 389 10.71 38.39 3.43
N ASP A 390 11.98 38.62 3.06
CA ASP A 390 12.72 39.83 3.42
C ASP A 390 12.12 41.13 2.83
N LYS A 391 11.17 41.00 1.89
CA LYS A 391 10.45 42.12 1.25
C LYS A 391 9.06 42.30 1.80
N GLY A 392 8.65 41.53 2.80
CA GLY A 392 7.33 41.61 3.40
C GLY A 392 6.21 40.91 2.60
N ASN A 393 6.55 40.06 1.63
CA ASN A 393 5.58 39.21 0.94
C ASN A 393 5.37 37.90 1.69
N LEU A 394 4.20 37.28 1.53
CA LEU A 394 3.94 35.95 2.05
C LEU A 394 4.93 34.96 1.41
N ARG A 395 5.76 34.33 2.25
CA ARG A 395 6.77 33.38 1.81
C ARG A 395 6.17 32.07 1.32
N ALA A 396 5.08 31.63 1.94
CA ALA A 396 4.34 30.45 1.54
C ALA A 396 2.83 30.70 1.71
N CYS A 397 2.08 30.44 0.66
CA CYS A 397 0.63 30.54 0.64
C CYS A 397 0.12 29.51 -0.39
N MET A 398 -0.36 28.35 0.09
CA MET A 398 -0.76 27.25 -0.79
C MET A 398 -1.99 27.63 -1.59
N ARG A 399 -1.98 27.33 -2.89
CA ARG A 399 -3.08 27.60 -3.83
C ARG A 399 -3.72 26.29 -4.27
N SER A 400 -5.02 26.31 -4.57
CA SER A 400 -5.72 25.14 -5.09
C SER A 400 -5.31 24.74 -6.52
N VAL A 401 -4.76 25.68 -7.28
CA VAL A 401 -4.43 25.48 -8.70
C VAL A 401 -2.97 25.11 -8.86
N VAL A 402 -2.68 24.12 -9.70
CA VAL A 402 -1.37 23.86 -10.28
C VAL A 402 -1.37 24.41 -11.69
N THR A 403 -0.54 25.42 -11.96
CA THR A 403 -0.60 26.17 -13.22
C THR A 403 0.09 25.46 -14.38
N SER A 404 1.06 24.59 -14.08
CA SER A 404 1.83 23.86 -15.09
C SER A 404 2.58 22.71 -14.42
N LEU A 405 2.78 21.59 -15.12
CA LEU A 405 3.69 20.53 -14.68
C LEU A 405 5.16 20.91 -14.83
N ASP A 406 5.49 21.84 -15.75
CA ASP A 406 6.88 22.22 -16.07
C ASP A 406 7.34 23.51 -15.41
N ASN A 407 6.43 24.35 -14.98
CA ASN A 407 6.74 25.68 -14.46
C ASN A 407 5.71 26.15 -13.41
N ALA A 408 5.52 25.34 -12.39
CA ALA A 408 4.68 25.71 -11.24
C ALA A 408 5.44 26.65 -10.29
N THR A 409 4.72 27.29 -9.38
CA THR A 409 5.33 28.03 -8.26
C THR A 409 5.43 27.14 -7.01
N HIS A 410 6.21 27.57 -6.02
CA HIS A 410 6.32 26.89 -4.72
C HIS A 410 4.98 26.69 -4.01
N ASN A 411 4.01 27.54 -4.33
CA ASN A 411 2.71 27.59 -3.67
C ASN A 411 1.61 26.82 -4.42
N ASP A 412 1.88 26.30 -5.61
CA ASP A 412 0.88 25.60 -6.42
C ASP A 412 0.47 24.26 -5.82
N GLY A 413 -0.82 23.97 -5.82
CA GLY A 413 -1.46 22.76 -5.33
C GLY A 413 -1.67 22.71 -3.81
N ALA A 414 -2.75 22.09 -3.38
CA ALA A 414 -3.01 21.83 -1.96
C ALA A 414 -2.12 20.72 -1.40
N ARG A 415 -1.77 20.83 -0.11
CA ARG A 415 -0.93 19.83 0.58
C ARG A 415 -1.80 18.93 1.44
N LEU A 416 -1.64 17.61 1.34
CA LEU A 416 -2.42 16.68 2.14
C LEU A 416 -1.86 16.55 3.55
N LEU A 417 -2.72 16.80 4.52
CA LEU A 417 -2.47 16.61 5.94
C LEU A 417 -3.42 15.55 6.50
N LYS A 418 -3.34 14.35 5.95
CA LYS A 418 -4.16 13.22 6.36
C LYS A 418 -3.56 12.50 7.56
N TYR A 419 -2.25 12.25 7.50
CA TYR A 419 -1.49 11.68 8.61
C TYR A 419 -1.02 12.79 9.55
N GLU A 420 -1.21 12.59 10.84
CA GLU A 420 -0.78 13.54 11.86
C GLU A 420 0.71 13.84 11.75
N VAL A 421 1.03 15.12 11.80
CA VAL A 421 2.42 15.57 11.76
C VAL A 421 2.95 15.66 13.17
N ALA A 422 4.05 14.96 13.48
CA ALA A 422 4.74 15.07 14.76
C ALA A 422 5.40 16.44 14.90
N LYS A 423 4.62 17.47 15.27
CA LYS A 423 5.10 18.82 15.53
C LYS A 423 6.07 18.79 16.71
N ASN A 424 7.19 19.52 16.59
CA ASN A 424 8.28 19.51 17.57
C ASN A 424 8.84 18.10 17.85
N GLY A 425 8.66 17.21 16.90
CA GLY A 425 9.04 15.80 17.00
C GLY A 425 10.54 15.61 17.20
N VAL A 426 10.87 14.63 17.99
CA VAL A 426 12.26 14.26 18.30
C VAL A 426 12.85 13.42 17.17
N ASN A 427 12.04 12.75 16.38
CA ASN A 427 12.48 11.76 15.41
C ASN A 427 12.32 12.18 13.94
N LYS A 428 13.20 11.63 13.13
CA LYS A 428 13.27 11.74 11.68
C LYS A 428 12.10 11.02 10.98
N TYR A 429 11.46 10.09 11.66
CA TYR A 429 10.47 9.17 11.15
C TYR A 429 9.13 9.35 11.86
N CYS A 430 8.05 8.98 11.19
CA CYS A 430 6.72 8.98 11.80
C CYS A 430 6.49 7.69 12.59
N ASP A 431 5.67 7.78 13.62
CA ASP A 431 5.13 6.64 14.35
C ASP A 431 3.75 6.22 13.82
N ASN A 432 3.14 7.03 12.95
CA ASN A 432 1.85 6.70 12.35
C ASN A 432 1.97 5.43 11.52
N ASP A 433 1.17 4.43 11.83
CA ASP A 433 1.04 3.23 11.00
C ASP A 433 0.37 3.57 9.67
N PHE A 434 0.90 3.02 8.58
CA PHE A 434 0.33 3.27 7.27
C PHE A 434 -0.85 2.34 6.99
N VAL A 435 -2.01 2.94 6.73
CA VAL A 435 -3.27 2.21 6.57
C VAL A 435 -3.40 1.66 5.16
N LEU A 436 -3.57 0.34 5.05
CA LEU A 436 -3.78 -0.38 3.79
C LEU A 436 -5.25 -0.72 3.56
N PHE A 437 -5.96 -1.19 4.60
CA PHE A 437 -7.38 -1.51 4.55
C PHE A 437 -8.11 -0.93 5.76
N ARG A 438 -9.28 -0.32 5.51
CA ARG A 438 -10.16 0.24 6.54
C ARG A 438 -11.59 -0.28 6.39
N TYR A 439 -12.33 -0.28 7.48
CA TYR A 439 -13.72 -0.75 7.50
C TYR A 439 -14.65 0.11 6.63
N ALA A 440 -14.37 1.41 6.48
CA ALA A 440 -15.09 2.27 5.54
C ALA A 440 -15.07 1.73 4.09
N ASP A 441 -13.93 1.15 3.64
CA ASP A 441 -13.84 0.54 2.32
C ASP A 441 -14.75 -0.69 2.18
N VAL A 442 -14.81 -1.52 3.22
CA VAL A 442 -15.71 -2.69 3.25
C VAL A 442 -17.17 -2.27 3.11
N LEU A 443 -17.58 -1.23 3.83
CA LEU A 443 -18.96 -0.73 3.77
C LEU A 443 -19.30 -0.14 2.38
N TYR A 444 -18.39 0.63 1.78
CA TYR A 444 -18.61 1.14 0.42
C TYR A 444 -18.57 0.05 -0.64
N MET A 445 -17.70 -0.96 -0.52
CA MET A 445 -17.72 -2.12 -1.43
C MET A 445 -19.00 -2.92 -1.30
N ALA A 446 -19.50 -3.12 -0.07
CA ALA A 446 -20.79 -3.79 0.16
C ALA A 446 -21.95 -3.02 -0.47
N TYR A 447 -21.96 -1.69 -0.31
CA TYR A 447 -22.95 -0.82 -0.93
C TYR A 447 -22.91 -0.91 -2.46
N GLU A 448 -21.73 -0.75 -3.05
CA GLU A 448 -21.55 -0.83 -4.50
C GLU A 448 -22.02 -2.17 -5.07
N ALA A 449 -21.62 -3.27 -4.42
CA ALA A 449 -22.00 -4.61 -4.85
C ALA A 449 -23.54 -4.80 -4.78
N ALA A 450 -24.17 -4.43 -3.66
CA ALA A 450 -25.61 -4.49 -3.50
C ALA A 450 -26.35 -3.59 -4.51
N TYR A 451 -25.85 -2.37 -4.76
CA TYR A 451 -26.43 -1.44 -5.74
C TYR A 451 -26.38 -2.02 -7.16
N ARG A 452 -25.23 -2.57 -7.58
CA ARG A 452 -25.08 -3.21 -8.90
C ARG A 452 -25.98 -4.42 -9.10
N LEU A 453 -26.27 -5.15 -8.02
CA LEU A 453 -27.22 -6.27 -8.01
C LEU A 453 -28.68 -5.82 -8.05
N GLY A 454 -28.99 -4.57 -7.71
CA GLY A 454 -30.36 -4.14 -7.41
C GLY A 454 -30.88 -4.76 -6.12
N ASP A 455 -30.00 -5.15 -5.20
CA ASP A 455 -30.34 -5.77 -3.93
C ASP A 455 -30.81 -4.73 -2.90
N SER A 456 -31.86 -5.05 -2.16
CA SER A 456 -32.41 -4.22 -1.08
C SER A 456 -31.40 -3.94 0.04
N TYR A 457 -30.32 -4.70 0.15
CA TYR A 457 -29.24 -4.47 1.12
C TYR A 457 -28.57 -3.11 0.93
N ALA A 458 -28.55 -2.55 -0.29
CA ALA A 458 -28.08 -1.17 -0.52
C ALA A 458 -28.92 -0.16 0.29
N ALA A 459 -30.24 -0.30 0.31
CA ALA A 459 -31.10 0.54 1.13
C ALA A 459 -30.90 0.30 2.64
N THR A 460 -30.61 -0.94 3.03
CA THR A 460 -30.27 -1.27 4.42
C THR A 460 -29.00 -0.55 4.88
N LEU A 461 -27.96 -0.54 4.03
CA LEU A 461 -26.70 0.17 4.32
C LEU A 461 -26.91 1.69 4.35
N LEU A 462 -27.72 2.26 3.45
CA LEU A 462 -28.07 3.69 3.51
C LEU A 462 -28.80 4.07 4.80
N ALA A 463 -29.51 3.15 5.44
CA ALA A 463 -30.15 3.38 6.73
C ALA A 463 -29.24 3.02 7.94
N ASP A 464 -28.08 2.43 7.69
CA ASP A 464 -27.15 1.99 8.72
C ASP A 464 -26.37 3.18 9.32
N ALA A 465 -26.24 3.20 10.64
CA ALA A 465 -25.61 4.29 11.36
C ALA A 465 -24.11 4.39 11.08
N ASP A 466 -23.40 3.26 10.99
CA ASP A 466 -21.96 3.25 10.71
C ASP A 466 -21.70 3.68 9.26
N PHE A 467 -22.51 3.25 8.30
CA PHE A 467 -22.43 3.70 6.92
C PHE A 467 -22.59 5.21 6.82
N GLN A 468 -23.61 5.79 7.46
CA GLN A 468 -23.84 7.23 7.45
C GLN A 468 -22.75 7.99 8.21
N LYS A 469 -22.18 7.40 9.27
CA LYS A 469 -21.12 7.99 10.05
C LYS A 469 -19.87 8.28 9.22
N ILE A 470 -19.55 7.48 8.19
CA ILE A 470 -18.40 7.76 7.31
C ILE A 470 -18.45 9.20 6.79
N ARG A 471 -19.65 9.67 6.44
CA ARG A 471 -19.84 11.02 5.92
C ARG A 471 -20.07 12.04 7.04
N THR A 472 -20.94 11.74 8.00
CA THR A 472 -21.32 12.72 9.03
C THR A 472 -20.21 13.10 9.98
N ARG A 473 -19.25 12.18 10.25
CA ARG A 473 -18.03 12.51 11.01
C ARG A 473 -17.13 13.53 10.30
N ALA A 474 -17.25 13.65 8.98
CA ALA A 474 -16.57 14.67 8.18
C ALA A 474 -17.32 16.00 8.14
N GLY A 475 -18.39 16.17 8.92
CA GLY A 475 -19.17 17.40 8.99
C GLY A 475 -20.15 17.61 7.85
N VAL A 476 -20.26 16.66 6.91
CA VAL A 476 -21.19 16.75 5.77
C VAL A 476 -22.48 15.95 6.03
N PRO A 477 -23.63 16.37 5.46
CA PRO A 477 -24.90 15.68 5.70
C PRO A 477 -24.89 14.20 5.28
N ALA A 478 -25.65 13.38 5.97
CA ALA A 478 -25.92 12.00 5.62
C ALA A 478 -26.52 11.89 4.21
N TYR A 479 -26.25 10.78 3.51
CA TYR A 479 -26.90 10.50 2.23
C TYR A 479 -28.37 10.13 2.39
N SER A 480 -29.24 10.76 1.60
CA SER A 480 -30.61 10.31 1.39
C SER A 480 -30.72 9.33 0.20
N SER A 481 -29.82 9.45 -0.75
CA SER A 481 -29.62 8.55 -1.89
C SER A 481 -28.16 8.61 -2.33
N LEU A 482 -27.63 7.53 -2.88
CA LEU A 482 -26.25 7.46 -3.35
C LEU A 482 -26.24 6.64 -4.63
N ASP A 483 -25.94 7.28 -5.75
CA ASP A 483 -25.70 6.61 -7.03
C ASP A 483 -24.22 6.25 -7.21
N LEU A 484 -23.89 5.56 -8.30
CA LEU A 484 -22.53 5.10 -8.52
C LEU A 484 -21.53 6.22 -8.82
N ASP A 485 -21.96 7.31 -9.46
CA ASP A 485 -21.08 8.44 -9.77
C ASP A 485 -20.73 9.20 -8.47
N GLU A 486 -21.71 9.48 -7.63
CA GLU A 486 -21.48 10.09 -6.31
C GLU A 486 -20.70 9.14 -5.39
N LEU A 487 -20.95 7.82 -5.46
CA LEU A 487 -20.15 6.85 -4.71
C LEU A 487 -18.67 6.89 -5.11
N LEU A 488 -18.38 7.01 -6.41
CA LEU A 488 -17.01 7.14 -6.90
C LEU A 488 -16.34 8.42 -6.38
N ASP A 489 -17.07 9.53 -6.33
CA ASP A 489 -16.56 10.79 -5.80
C ASP A 489 -16.40 10.73 -4.28
N GLU A 490 -17.35 10.12 -3.56
CA GLU A 490 -17.25 9.95 -2.11
C GLU A 490 -16.07 9.04 -1.73
N ARG A 491 -15.85 7.96 -2.47
CA ARG A 491 -14.67 7.12 -2.28
C ARG A 491 -13.37 7.89 -2.54
N GLY A 492 -13.35 8.80 -3.52
CA GLY A 492 -12.22 9.71 -3.75
C GLY A 492 -11.97 10.63 -2.54
N ARG A 493 -13.04 11.23 -1.97
CA ARG A 493 -12.94 12.07 -0.78
C ARG A 493 -12.44 11.31 0.45
N GLU A 494 -12.99 10.12 0.68
CA GLU A 494 -12.68 9.30 1.86
C GLU A 494 -11.27 8.68 1.79
N PHE A 495 -10.89 8.15 0.64
CA PHE A 495 -9.65 7.38 0.47
C PHE A 495 -8.53 8.13 -0.26
N ALA A 496 -8.54 9.46 -0.27
CA ALA A 496 -7.48 10.25 -0.89
C ALA A 496 -6.09 9.75 -0.43
N TRP A 497 -5.24 9.40 -1.39
CA TRP A 497 -3.89 8.87 -1.21
C TRP A 497 -3.78 7.54 -0.43
N GLU A 498 -4.85 6.73 -0.42
CA GLU A 498 -4.83 5.37 0.15
C GLU A 498 -4.77 4.26 -0.92
N MET A 499 -4.29 4.55 -2.13
CA MET A 499 -4.11 3.60 -3.25
C MET A 499 -5.40 2.96 -3.77
N VAL A 500 -6.54 3.53 -3.47
CA VAL A 500 -7.86 3.02 -3.88
C VAL A 500 -8.30 3.62 -5.22
N ARG A 501 -7.97 4.90 -5.43
CA ARG A 501 -8.53 5.72 -6.51
C ARG A 501 -8.28 5.20 -7.91
N ARG A 502 -7.05 4.76 -8.23
CA ARG A 502 -6.72 4.23 -9.55
C ARG A 502 -7.63 3.05 -9.92
N ARG A 503 -7.75 2.06 -9.04
CA ARG A 503 -8.57 0.87 -9.29
C ARG A 503 -10.07 1.21 -9.37
N ASP A 504 -10.55 2.14 -8.56
CA ASP A 504 -11.91 2.65 -8.67
C ASP A 504 -12.17 3.30 -10.03
N LEU A 505 -11.28 4.18 -10.48
CA LEU A 505 -11.39 4.81 -11.81
C LEU A 505 -11.40 3.79 -12.95
N ILE A 506 -10.59 2.72 -12.85
CA ILE A 506 -10.58 1.62 -13.83
C ILE A 506 -11.93 0.89 -13.81
N ARG A 507 -12.42 0.49 -12.64
CA ARG A 507 -13.70 -0.23 -12.50
C ARG A 507 -14.89 0.58 -13.02
N PHE A 508 -14.84 1.89 -12.88
CA PHE A 508 -15.84 2.82 -13.41
C PHE A 508 -15.59 3.26 -14.87
N ASN A 509 -14.58 2.67 -15.53
CA ASN A 509 -14.17 3.02 -16.90
C ASN A 509 -13.82 4.53 -17.06
N LYS A 510 -13.26 5.12 -16.03
CA LYS A 510 -12.87 6.54 -15.99
C LYS A 510 -11.35 6.74 -15.93
N TYR A 511 -10.54 5.68 -15.81
CA TYR A 511 -9.09 5.82 -15.73
C TYR A 511 -8.48 6.12 -17.11
N SER A 512 -8.55 5.22 -18.06
CA SER A 512 -8.06 5.48 -19.43
C SER A 512 -8.96 6.44 -20.19
N LYS A 513 -10.28 6.31 -20.07
CA LYS A 513 -11.29 7.08 -20.80
C LYS A 513 -11.68 8.41 -20.21
N GLY A 514 -11.41 8.66 -18.93
CA GLY A 514 -11.61 9.97 -18.29
C GLY A 514 -10.49 10.95 -18.60
N SER A 515 -10.75 12.23 -18.35
CA SER A 515 -9.75 13.28 -18.37
C SER A 515 -9.82 14.09 -17.08
N TRP A 516 -8.70 14.56 -16.62
CA TRP A 516 -8.54 15.49 -15.50
C TRP A 516 -7.32 16.38 -15.72
N ASP A 517 -7.02 17.28 -14.81
CA ASP A 517 -5.86 18.17 -14.91
C ASP A 517 -4.61 17.40 -15.40
N PHE A 518 -4.06 17.83 -16.54
CA PHE A 518 -2.85 17.32 -17.19
C PHE A 518 -2.95 15.93 -17.86
N LYS A 519 -3.99 15.14 -17.61
CA LYS A 519 -4.13 13.82 -18.21
C LYS A 519 -5.08 13.84 -19.42
N PRO A 520 -4.63 13.45 -20.62
CA PRO A 520 -5.50 13.32 -21.79
C PRO A 520 -6.37 12.04 -21.73
N VAL A 521 -7.36 11.98 -22.61
CA VAL A 521 -8.14 10.75 -22.85
C VAL A 521 -7.33 9.78 -23.71
N ALA A 522 -7.27 8.51 -23.31
CA ALA A 522 -6.66 7.46 -24.13
C ALA A 522 -7.56 7.02 -25.28
N ALA A 523 -6.94 6.55 -26.38
CA ALA A 523 -7.65 5.94 -27.49
C ALA A 523 -8.33 4.62 -27.11
N ASP A 524 -7.70 3.85 -26.23
CA ASP A 524 -8.17 2.55 -25.73
C ASP A 524 -7.92 2.43 -24.20
N ASN A 525 -8.00 1.24 -23.66
CA ASN A 525 -7.84 0.99 -22.22
C ASN A 525 -6.45 0.43 -21.86
N HIS A 526 -5.40 0.60 -22.70
CA HIS A 526 -4.08 0.03 -22.40
C HIS A 526 -3.46 0.60 -21.11
N TRP A 527 -3.78 1.83 -20.71
CA TRP A 527 -3.31 2.41 -19.46
C TRP A 527 -3.90 1.76 -18.19
N ASP A 528 -4.97 0.96 -18.32
CA ASP A 528 -5.52 0.23 -17.16
C ASP A 528 -4.51 -0.77 -16.58
N TRP A 529 -3.49 -1.13 -17.35
CA TRP A 529 -2.31 -1.88 -16.93
C TRP A 529 -1.05 -1.06 -17.16
N PHE A 530 -0.11 -1.12 -16.24
CA PHE A 530 1.22 -0.56 -16.47
C PHE A 530 2.06 -1.48 -17.38
N PRO A 531 3.08 -0.94 -18.05
CA PRO A 531 3.99 -1.76 -18.83
C PRO A 531 4.81 -2.69 -17.92
N ILE A 532 5.05 -3.91 -18.38
CA ILE A 532 6.01 -4.81 -17.74
C ILE A 532 7.39 -4.16 -17.81
N PRO A 533 8.15 -4.05 -16.71
CA PRO A 533 9.46 -3.40 -16.73
C PRO A 533 10.38 -4.06 -17.75
N ARG A 534 10.97 -3.27 -18.64
CA ARG A 534 11.83 -3.75 -19.74
C ARG A 534 12.93 -4.69 -19.23
N LYS A 535 13.63 -4.31 -18.18
CA LYS A 535 14.69 -5.12 -17.58
C LYS A 535 14.19 -6.51 -17.15
N MET A 536 12.95 -6.61 -16.69
CA MET A 536 12.37 -7.89 -16.28
C MET A 536 12.11 -8.79 -17.48
N ILE A 537 11.61 -8.23 -18.59
CA ILE A 537 11.42 -8.95 -19.84
C ILE A 537 12.78 -9.44 -20.38
N GLU A 538 13.78 -8.56 -20.48
CA GLU A 538 15.13 -8.89 -20.96
C GLU A 538 15.77 -10.02 -20.14
N THR A 539 15.61 -9.99 -18.81
CA THR A 539 16.18 -11.00 -17.93
C THR A 539 15.37 -12.29 -17.84
N SER A 540 14.14 -12.32 -18.39
CA SER A 540 13.27 -13.49 -18.34
C SER A 540 13.73 -14.66 -19.21
N GLY A 541 14.64 -14.42 -20.15
CA GLY A 541 15.05 -15.44 -21.14
C GLY A 541 13.99 -15.75 -22.17
N GLY A 542 13.09 -14.80 -22.47
CA GLY A 542 12.02 -14.93 -23.45
C GLY A 542 10.71 -15.52 -22.88
N LEU A 543 10.63 -15.71 -21.56
CA LEU A 543 9.41 -16.23 -20.91
C LEU A 543 8.32 -15.18 -20.77
N TRP A 544 8.70 -13.89 -20.71
CA TRP A 544 7.76 -12.80 -20.46
C TRP A 544 7.69 -11.85 -21.66
N THR A 545 6.49 -11.35 -21.93
CA THR A 545 6.18 -10.44 -23.03
C THR A 545 5.51 -9.19 -22.47
N GLN A 546 5.58 -8.10 -23.23
CA GLN A 546 4.99 -6.82 -22.85
C GLN A 546 3.45 -6.88 -22.86
N ASN A 547 2.84 -5.99 -22.08
CA ASN A 547 1.39 -5.76 -22.12
C ASN A 547 0.97 -5.11 -23.44
N PRO A 548 -0.23 -5.40 -23.97
CA PRO A 548 -0.77 -4.76 -25.16
C PRO A 548 -0.74 -3.23 -25.04
N GLY A 549 -0.38 -2.56 -26.13
CA GLY A 549 -0.24 -1.11 -26.19
C GLY A 549 1.15 -0.56 -25.84
N TYR A 550 2.04 -1.42 -25.33
CA TYR A 550 3.43 -1.08 -24.96
C TYR A 550 4.49 -1.87 -25.74
N GLU A 551 4.12 -2.54 -26.82
CA GLU A 551 5.02 -3.41 -27.57
C GLU A 551 6.19 -2.64 -28.20
N THR A 552 6.03 -1.35 -28.46
CA THR A 552 7.08 -0.47 -29.00
C THR A 552 8.06 0.02 -27.95
N ASP A 553 7.77 -0.19 -26.67
CA ASP A 553 8.62 0.24 -25.54
C ASP A 553 9.75 -0.78 -25.23
N MET A 554 10.02 -1.69 -26.16
CA MET A 554 11.00 -2.77 -26.04
C MET A 554 12.41 -2.33 -26.45
#